data_d15760e05636ac16ef90881b47c34a57
#
_entry.id   d15760e05636ac16ef90881b47c34a57
#
_cell.length_a   1.000
_cell.length_b   1.000
_cell.length_c   1.000
_cell.angle_alpha   90.00
_cell.angle_beta   90.00
_cell.angle_gamma   90.00
#
_symmetry.space_group_name_H-M   'P 1'
#
loop_
_entity.id
_entity.type
_entity.pdbx_description
1 polymer ?
#
loop_
_entity_poly.entity_id
_entity_poly.type
_entity_poly.pdbx_seq_one_letter_code
_entity_poly.pdbx_strand_id
1 'polypeptide(L)'
;MESIIRLLSVLAACLATSAYAAAACPALLNHTVEPLTGGKAQSMCQYEGRVVLVVNTASECGYTGQYEGLQALYKKYADRGLVVLGFPSNAFGGQEPGSNKKIAEFCQANFGVTFPVFAKVETMPLSKAPVFAGLVAASGAAPKWNFHKYLIDRSGKRVESFESGVEPQSAQFVQRIEALIAQRP
;
A
#
# COMPACT_ATOMS: atom_id res chain seq x y z
N MET A 1 -15.94 -42.63 -68.71
CA MET A 1 -16.72 -42.43 -67.43
C MET A 1 -15.68 -42.23 -66.35
N GLU A 2 -15.31 -40.96 -66.10
CA GLU A 2 -14.27 -40.59 -65.12
C GLU A 2 -14.94 -40.11 -63.87
N SER A 3 -14.69 -40.82 -62.77
CA SER A 3 -15.21 -40.46 -61.44
C SER A 3 -14.22 -39.50 -60.77
N ILE A 4 -14.63 -38.25 -60.60
CA ILE A 4 -13.87 -37.22 -59.89
C ILE A 4 -14.19 -37.33 -58.39
N ILE A 5 -13.21 -37.83 -57.65
CA ILE A 5 -13.25 -37.85 -56.17
C ILE A 5 -12.79 -36.49 -55.68
N ARG A 6 -13.70 -35.67 -55.10
CA ARG A 6 -13.37 -34.42 -54.43
C ARG A 6 -12.95 -34.72 -53.01
N LEU A 7 -11.64 -34.52 -52.72
CA LEU A 7 -11.15 -34.50 -51.34
C LEU A 7 -11.55 -33.15 -50.69
N LEU A 8 -12.42 -33.22 -49.69
CA LEU A 8 -12.68 -32.09 -48.78
C LEU A 8 -11.64 -32.08 -47.66
N SER A 9 -10.71 -31.17 -47.72
CA SER A 9 -9.75 -30.92 -46.65
C SER A 9 -10.44 -30.03 -45.59
N VAL A 10 -10.79 -30.61 -44.45
CA VAL A 10 -11.27 -29.89 -43.28
C VAL A 10 -10.08 -29.29 -42.55
N LEU A 11 -9.93 -27.98 -42.65
CA LEU A 11 -8.91 -27.23 -41.91
C LEU A 11 -9.46 -26.99 -40.47
N ALA A 12 -8.98 -27.81 -39.53
CA ALA A 12 -9.28 -27.59 -38.09
C ALA A 12 -8.46 -26.42 -37.56
N ALA A 13 -9.08 -25.27 -37.42
CA ALA A 13 -8.48 -24.10 -36.75
C ALA A 13 -8.45 -24.37 -35.24
N CYS A 14 -7.29 -24.72 -34.68
CA CYS A 14 -7.06 -24.72 -33.23
C CYS A 14 -7.07 -23.29 -32.70
N LEU A 15 -8.17 -22.88 -32.11
CA LEU A 15 -8.24 -21.65 -31.31
C LEU A 15 -7.47 -21.89 -30.00
N ALA A 16 -6.22 -21.44 -29.95
CA ALA A 16 -5.46 -21.41 -28.71
C ALA A 16 -6.06 -20.33 -27.78
N THR A 17 -6.90 -20.72 -26.85
CA THR A 17 -7.34 -19.85 -25.76
C THR A 17 -6.17 -19.65 -24.81
N SER A 18 -5.48 -18.52 -24.93
CA SER A 18 -4.50 -18.07 -23.93
C SER A 18 -5.26 -17.79 -22.64
N ALA A 19 -5.22 -18.73 -21.70
CA ALA A 19 -5.66 -18.49 -20.33
C ALA A 19 -4.73 -17.44 -19.71
N TYR A 20 -5.19 -16.20 -19.60
CA TYR A 20 -4.52 -15.20 -18.77
C TYR A 20 -4.64 -15.68 -17.32
N ALA A 21 -3.56 -16.29 -16.82
CA ALA A 21 -3.46 -16.56 -15.39
C ALA A 21 -3.50 -15.18 -14.69
N ALA A 22 -4.51 -14.95 -13.87
CA ALA A 22 -4.55 -13.76 -13.02
C ALA A 22 -3.25 -13.74 -12.20
N ALA A 23 -2.48 -12.67 -12.32
CA ALA A 23 -1.24 -12.54 -11.58
C ALA A 23 -1.53 -12.68 -10.08
N ALA A 24 -0.78 -13.51 -9.38
CA ALA A 24 -0.95 -13.68 -7.94
C ALA A 24 -0.58 -12.36 -7.25
N CYS A 25 -1.40 -11.98 -6.24
CA CYS A 25 -1.15 -10.77 -5.45
C CYS A 25 0.29 -10.71 -4.94
N PRO A 26 1.01 -9.62 -5.13
CA PRO A 26 2.38 -9.46 -4.64
C PRO A 26 2.48 -9.68 -3.13
N ALA A 27 3.52 -10.37 -2.67
CA ALA A 27 3.66 -10.79 -1.27
C ALA A 27 3.56 -9.63 -0.27
N LEU A 28 4.10 -8.45 -0.60
CA LEU A 28 4.04 -7.25 0.23
C LEU A 28 2.62 -6.66 0.35
N LEU A 29 1.71 -7.02 -0.55
CA LEU A 29 0.32 -6.59 -0.56
C LEU A 29 -0.66 -7.72 -0.20
N ASN A 30 -0.19 -8.95 -0.03
CA ASN A 30 -1.05 -10.11 0.27
C ASN A 30 -1.45 -10.16 1.76
N HIS A 31 -2.10 -9.09 2.20
CA HIS A 31 -2.61 -8.94 3.57
C HIS A 31 -4.07 -8.50 3.55
N THR A 32 -4.79 -8.90 4.60
CA THR A 32 -6.15 -8.40 4.88
C THR A 32 -6.09 -7.50 6.09
N VAL A 33 -6.69 -6.33 6.00
CA VAL A 33 -6.66 -5.26 7.00
C VAL A 33 -8.06 -4.73 7.29
N GLU A 34 -8.32 -4.31 8.50
CA GLU A 34 -9.60 -3.73 8.91
C GLU A 34 -9.56 -2.21 8.78
N PRO A 35 -10.60 -1.56 8.21
CA PRO A 35 -10.68 -0.10 8.19
C PRO A 35 -10.76 0.47 9.60
N LEU A 36 -10.17 1.65 9.82
CA LEU A 36 -10.19 2.35 11.11
C LEU A 36 -11.60 2.59 11.65
N THR A 37 -12.56 2.87 10.77
CA THR A 37 -13.97 3.11 11.13
C THR A 37 -14.79 1.83 11.23
N GLY A 38 -14.15 0.67 11.15
CA GLY A 38 -14.81 -0.63 11.13
C GLY A 38 -15.40 -0.97 9.75
N GLY A 39 -16.15 -2.06 9.70
CA GLY A 39 -16.75 -2.58 8.47
C GLY A 39 -16.04 -3.83 7.95
N LYS A 40 -16.22 -4.15 6.66
CA LYS A 40 -15.64 -5.35 6.06
C LYS A 40 -14.13 -5.20 5.91
N ALA A 41 -13.39 -6.19 6.36
CA ALA A 41 -11.95 -6.29 6.13
C ALA A 41 -11.62 -6.20 4.63
N GLN A 42 -10.53 -5.52 4.30
CA GLN A 42 -10.11 -5.20 2.94
C GLN A 42 -8.82 -5.92 2.60
N SER A 43 -8.74 -6.45 1.38
CA SER A 43 -7.48 -6.97 0.85
C SER A 43 -6.60 -5.83 0.35
N MET A 44 -5.33 -5.80 0.77
CA MET A 44 -4.36 -4.83 0.23
C MET A 44 -3.98 -5.13 -1.24
N CYS A 45 -4.35 -6.31 -1.78
CA CYS A 45 -4.20 -6.62 -3.21
C CYS A 45 -4.94 -5.62 -4.12
N GLN A 46 -5.97 -4.93 -3.61
CA GLN A 46 -6.65 -3.85 -4.34
C GLN A 46 -5.72 -2.69 -4.74
N TYR A 47 -4.55 -2.60 -4.13
CA TYR A 47 -3.54 -1.56 -4.44
C TYR A 47 -2.45 -2.04 -5.41
N GLU A 48 -2.59 -3.23 -5.99
CA GLU A 48 -1.69 -3.74 -7.03
C GLU A 48 -1.59 -2.76 -8.21
N GLY A 49 -0.38 -2.60 -8.76
CA GLY A 49 -0.12 -1.64 -9.82
C GLY A 49 0.04 -0.18 -9.36
N ARG A 50 -0.14 0.10 -8.07
CA ARG A 50 0.05 1.43 -7.48
C ARG A 50 1.39 1.53 -6.75
N VAL A 51 1.89 2.73 -6.60
CA VAL A 51 2.94 3.05 -5.60
C VAL A 51 2.25 3.15 -4.25
N VAL A 52 2.69 2.35 -3.28
CA VAL A 52 2.03 2.26 -1.96
C VAL A 52 2.96 2.81 -0.88
N LEU A 53 2.51 3.86 -0.21
CA LEU A 53 3.21 4.45 0.94
C LEU A 53 2.54 3.97 2.23
N VAL A 54 3.21 3.07 2.95
CA VAL A 54 2.77 2.57 4.26
C VAL A 54 3.44 3.38 5.36
N VAL A 55 2.66 3.88 6.31
CA VAL A 55 3.14 4.71 7.43
C VAL A 55 2.53 4.23 8.74
N ASN A 56 3.35 3.98 9.77
CA ASN A 56 2.85 3.80 11.13
C ASN A 56 2.64 5.15 11.79
N THR A 57 1.44 5.41 12.28
CA THR A 57 1.02 6.73 12.74
C THR A 57 0.72 6.75 14.24
N ALA A 58 0.71 7.95 14.82
CA ALA A 58 0.29 8.20 16.18
C ALA A 58 -0.25 9.63 16.35
N SER A 59 -1.25 9.81 17.24
CA SER A 59 -1.93 11.09 17.46
C SER A 59 -1.18 12.02 18.43
N GLU A 60 -0.31 11.49 19.29
CA GLU A 60 0.37 12.25 20.37
C GLU A 60 1.90 12.25 20.19
N CYS A 61 2.37 12.34 18.96
CA CYS A 61 3.78 12.28 18.60
C CYS A 61 4.31 13.65 18.13
N GLY A 62 5.59 13.94 18.36
CA GLY A 62 6.21 15.15 17.81
C GLY A 62 6.19 15.21 16.27
N TYR A 63 5.99 14.06 15.59
CA TYR A 63 5.85 13.98 14.14
C TYR A 63 4.40 13.99 13.64
N THR A 64 3.39 14.16 14.52
CA THR A 64 1.97 14.11 14.15
C THR A 64 1.60 15.11 13.06
N GLY A 65 2.27 16.27 13.00
CA GLY A 65 2.11 17.26 11.93
C GLY A 65 2.38 16.70 10.51
N GLN A 66 3.10 15.60 10.38
CA GLN A 66 3.34 14.96 9.09
C GLN A 66 2.06 14.41 8.43
N TYR A 67 0.95 14.26 9.16
CA TYR A 67 -0.35 13.94 8.54
C TYR A 67 -0.74 14.95 7.46
N GLU A 68 -0.46 16.24 7.67
CA GLU A 68 -0.73 17.29 6.67
C GLU A 68 0.03 17.02 5.36
N GLY A 69 1.33 16.74 5.46
CA GLY A 69 2.16 16.42 4.30
C GLY A 69 1.75 15.12 3.61
N LEU A 70 1.38 14.07 4.36
CA LEU A 70 0.86 12.82 3.82
C LEU A 70 -0.46 13.04 3.07
N GLN A 71 -1.36 13.87 3.63
CA GLN A 71 -2.62 14.22 2.99
C GLN A 71 -2.40 15.04 1.71
N ALA A 72 -1.45 15.96 1.73
CA ALA A 72 -1.07 16.73 0.53
C ALA A 72 -0.51 15.82 -0.58
N LEU A 73 0.36 14.87 -0.24
CA LEU A 73 0.85 13.85 -1.19
C LEU A 73 -0.30 13.03 -1.76
N TYR A 74 -1.20 12.54 -0.92
CA TYR A 74 -2.33 11.75 -1.37
C TYR A 74 -3.21 12.53 -2.34
N LYS A 75 -3.61 13.76 -2.00
CA LYS A 75 -4.39 14.63 -2.90
C LYS A 75 -3.71 14.89 -4.24
N LYS A 76 -2.38 15.11 -4.23
CA LYS A 76 -1.64 15.45 -5.45
C LYS A 76 -1.42 14.25 -6.38
N TYR A 77 -1.23 13.05 -5.83
CA TYR A 77 -0.74 11.91 -6.59
C TYR A 77 -1.69 10.70 -6.64
N ALA A 78 -2.85 10.73 -5.95
CA ALA A 78 -3.79 9.60 -5.94
C ALA A 78 -4.23 9.19 -7.35
N ASP A 79 -4.61 10.15 -8.18
CA ASP A 79 -5.03 9.91 -9.58
C ASP A 79 -3.86 9.54 -10.49
N ARG A 80 -2.63 9.76 -10.02
CA ARG A 80 -1.39 9.40 -10.74
C ARG A 80 -0.84 8.03 -10.31
N GLY A 81 -1.50 7.36 -9.37
CA GLY A 81 -1.19 6.00 -8.95
C GLY A 81 -0.47 5.87 -7.61
N LEU A 82 -0.40 6.92 -6.77
CA LEU A 82 -0.01 6.80 -5.37
C LEU A 82 -1.20 6.39 -4.50
N VAL A 83 -0.97 5.56 -3.51
CA VAL A 83 -1.86 5.42 -2.35
C VAL A 83 -1.05 5.57 -1.06
N VAL A 84 -1.61 6.27 -0.08
CA VAL A 84 -1.07 6.38 1.28
C VAL A 84 -1.91 5.50 2.19
N LEU A 85 -1.28 4.68 3.02
CA LEU A 85 -1.92 3.75 3.94
C LEU A 85 -1.42 4.03 5.36
N GLY A 86 -2.30 4.52 6.23
CA GLY A 86 -2.00 4.80 7.63
C GLY A 86 -2.29 3.60 8.53
N PHE A 87 -1.35 3.28 9.41
CA PHE A 87 -1.48 2.22 10.40
C PHE A 87 -1.20 2.78 11.81
N PRO A 88 -2.22 3.25 12.52
CA PRO A 88 -2.05 3.71 13.90
C PRO A 88 -1.42 2.62 14.78
N SER A 89 -0.47 2.98 15.64
CA SER A 89 0.18 2.02 16.52
C SER A 89 0.64 2.67 17.82
N ASN A 90 0.37 2.01 18.94
CA ASN A 90 0.81 2.43 20.27
C ASN A 90 2.22 1.87 20.62
N ALA A 91 2.94 1.29 19.63
CA ALA A 91 4.20 0.59 19.85
C ALA A 91 5.36 1.50 20.29
N PHE A 92 5.28 2.80 20.02
CA PHE A 92 6.36 3.74 20.29
C PHE A 92 5.90 4.84 21.26
N GLY A 93 6.39 4.77 22.47
CA GLY A 93 6.15 5.75 23.53
C GLY A 93 4.70 5.82 24.03
N GLY A 94 3.83 4.88 23.67
CA GLY A 94 2.43 4.89 24.07
C GLY A 94 1.65 6.07 23.44
N GLN A 95 2.11 6.60 22.30
CA GLN A 95 1.60 7.85 21.69
C GLN A 95 0.35 7.68 20.81
N GLU A 96 -0.30 6.51 20.85
CA GLU A 96 -1.58 6.25 20.20
C GLU A 96 -2.55 5.55 21.18
N PRO A 97 -2.92 6.19 22.31
CA PRO A 97 -3.73 5.53 23.34
C PRO A 97 -5.22 5.43 22.95
N GLY A 98 -5.65 6.20 21.95
CA GLY A 98 -7.04 6.30 21.54
C GLY A 98 -7.64 5.00 21.00
N SER A 99 -8.97 4.88 21.06
CA SER A 99 -9.70 3.86 20.29
C SER A 99 -9.71 4.21 18.80
N ASN A 100 -9.99 3.24 17.93
CA ASN A 100 -10.11 3.46 16.48
C ASN A 100 -11.05 4.64 16.14
N LYS A 101 -12.17 4.76 16.86
CA LYS A 101 -13.11 5.88 16.69
C LYS A 101 -12.46 7.23 17.02
N LYS A 102 -11.77 7.34 18.15
CA LYS A 102 -11.08 8.58 18.55
C LYS A 102 -9.97 8.96 17.58
N ILE A 103 -9.23 7.97 17.08
CA ILE A 103 -8.18 8.19 16.07
C ILE A 103 -8.80 8.71 14.78
N ALA A 104 -9.92 8.12 14.31
CA ALA A 104 -10.61 8.58 13.11
C ALA A 104 -11.10 10.02 13.23
N GLU A 105 -11.73 10.35 14.36
CA GLU A 105 -12.19 11.71 14.66
C GLU A 105 -11.01 12.70 14.71
N PHE A 106 -9.90 12.32 15.33
CA PHE A 106 -8.68 13.12 15.40
C PHE A 106 -8.09 13.41 14.00
N CYS A 107 -7.91 12.37 13.18
CA CYS A 107 -7.36 12.48 11.83
C CYS A 107 -8.23 13.38 10.94
N GLN A 108 -9.55 13.22 11.03
CA GLN A 108 -10.49 14.03 10.24
C GLN A 108 -10.52 15.49 10.71
N ALA A 109 -10.65 15.71 12.03
CA ALA A 109 -10.84 17.06 12.57
C ALA A 109 -9.58 17.93 12.45
N ASN A 110 -8.38 17.35 12.65
CA ASN A 110 -7.14 18.14 12.69
C ASN A 110 -6.42 18.23 11.35
N PHE A 111 -6.56 17.22 10.47
CA PHE A 111 -5.77 17.12 9.24
C PHE A 111 -6.62 16.87 7.99
N GLY A 112 -7.93 16.68 8.12
CA GLY A 112 -8.81 16.36 6.99
C GLY A 112 -8.35 15.13 6.22
N VAL A 113 -7.87 14.10 6.93
CA VAL A 113 -7.32 12.87 6.32
C VAL A 113 -8.40 12.16 5.50
N THR A 114 -8.08 11.92 4.22
CA THR A 114 -8.95 11.19 3.29
C THR A 114 -8.28 9.94 2.69
N PHE A 115 -6.99 9.74 2.93
CA PHE A 115 -6.33 8.50 2.56
C PHE A 115 -6.76 7.35 3.49
N PRO A 116 -6.69 6.08 3.05
CA PRO A 116 -7.04 4.93 3.86
C PRO A 116 -6.24 4.85 5.16
N VAL A 117 -6.93 4.75 6.28
CA VAL A 117 -6.36 4.46 7.60
C VAL A 117 -7.01 3.19 8.12
N PHE A 118 -6.20 2.28 8.65
CA PHE A 118 -6.64 0.98 9.13
C PHE A 118 -6.74 0.94 10.66
N ALA A 119 -7.35 -0.11 11.17
CA ALA A 119 -7.48 -0.33 12.60
C ALA A 119 -6.12 -0.31 13.29
N LYS A 120 -6.07 0.22 14.50
CA LYS A 120 -4.85 0.31 15.30
C LYS A 120 -4.17 -1.05 15.41
N VAL A 121 -2.88 -1.08 15.10
CA VAL A 121 -2.08 -2.30 15.20
C VAL A 121 -1.72 -2.56 16.65
N GLU A 122 -2.27 -3.63 17.21
CA GLU A 122 -2.06 -4.04 18.59
C GLU A 122 -0.85 -4.97 18.77
N THR A 123 -0.31 -5.53 17.68
CA THR A 123 0.84 -6.44 17.73
C THR A 123 2.11 -5.72 18.14
N MET A 124 2.76 -6.23 19.18
CA MET A 124 4.01 -5.66 19.74
C MET A 124 5.15 -6.66 19.69
N PRO A 125 6.38 -6.29 19.26
CA PRO A 125 6.69 -5.01 18.60
C PRO A 125 6.04 -4.93 17.23
N LEU A 126 5.83 -3.72 16.72
CA LEU A 126 5.17 -3.46 15.43
C LEU A 126 5.78 -4.26 14.27
N SER A 127 7.10 -4.47 14.28
CA SER A 127 7.82 -5.25 13.26
C SER A 127 7.36 -6.72 13.15
N LYS A 128 6.60 -7.24 14.12
CA LYS A 128 5.98 -8.58 14.08
C LYS A 128 4.54 -8.58 13.56
N ALA A 129 3.92 -7.41 13.40
CA ALA A 129 2.59 -7.34 12.80
C ALA A 129 2.68 -7.77 11.32
N PRO A 130 1.70 -8.55 10.80
CA PRO A 130 1.82 -9.20 9.49
C PRO A 130 2.27 -8.28 8.35
N VAL A 131 1.66 -7.10 8.21
CA VAL A 131 2.03 -6.12 7.17
C VAL A 131 3.48 -5.65 7.37
N PHE A 132 3.85 -5.28 8.60
CA PHE A 132 5.18 -4.74 8.89
C PHE A 132 6.26 -5.81 8.84
N ALA A 133 5.97 -7.06 9.21
CA ALA A 133 6.93 -8.17 9.13
C ALA A 133 7.44 -8.38 7.69
N GLY A 134 6.53 -8.35 6.72
CA GLY A 134 6.88 -8.44 5.30
C GLY A 134 7.74 -7.25 4.83
N LEU A 135 7.36 -6.02 5.23
CA LEU A 135 8.10 -4.80 4.89
C LEU A 135 9.50 -4.78 5.49
N VAL A 136 9.63 -5.20 6.76
CA VAL A 136 10.95 -5.32 7.44
C VAL A 136 11.82 -6.35 6.76
N ALA A 137 11.27 -7.54 6.44
CA ALA A 137 12.02 -8.59 5.78
C ALA A 137 12.53 -8.16 4.39
N ALA A 138 11.72 -7.42 3.64
CA ALA A 138 12.08 -6.99 2.29
C ALA A 138 13.00 -5.76 2.26
N SER A 139 12.86 -4.81 3.21
CA SER A 139 13.67 -3.59 3.28
C SER A 139 14.94 -3.72 4.11
N GLY A 140 15.01 -4.73 4.99
CA GLY A 140 16.07 -4.86 5.98
C GLY A 140 16.00 -3.86 7.15
N ALA A 141 14.94 -3.05 7.25
CA ALA A 141 14.83 -1.98 8.24
C ALA A 141 13.48 -2.04 8.98
N ALA A 142 13.54 -2.14 10.31
CA ALA A 142 12.36 -2.06 11.17
C ALA A 142 12.03 -0.61 11.54
N PRO A 143 10.74 -0.30 11.80
CA PRO A 143 10.37 1.00 12.34
C PRO A 143 11.05 1.23 13.70
N LYS A 144 11.71 2.36 13.84
CA LYS A 144 12.37 2.77 15.12
C LYS A 144 11.50 3.74 15.91
N TRP A 145 10.53 4.38 15.26
CA TRP A 145 9.64 5.37 15.87
C TRP A 145 8.35 5.51 15.05
N ASN A 146 7.40 6.33 15.55
CA ASN A 146 6.20 6.71 14.80
C ASN A 146 6.55 7.48 13.52
N PHE A 147 5.70 7.40 12.52
CA PHE A 147 5.87 8.02 11.19
C PHE A 147 7.07 7.48 10.40
N HIS A 148 7.50 6.25 10.67
CA HIS A 148 8.39 5.52 9.77
C HIS A 148 7.62 5.16 8.50
N LYS A 149 8.27 5.24 7.34
CA LYS A 149 7.62 5.09 6.06
C LYS A 149 8.22 3.95 5.26
N TYR A 150 7.37 3.20 4.57
CA TYR A 150 7.78 2.22 3.58
C TYR A 150 7.12 2.57 2.24
N LEU A 151 7.92 2.70 1.20
CA LEU A 151 7.47 3.02 -0.15
C LEU A 151 7.63 1.80 -1.04
N ILE A 152 6.50 1.19 -1.44
CA ILE A 152 6.44 0.00 -2.27
C ILE A 152 6.24 0.44 -3.72
N ASP A 153 7.00 -0.14 -4.65
CA ASP A 153 6.90 0.13 -6.07
C ASP A 153 5.60 -0.44 -6.69
N ARG A 154 5.31 -0.09 -7.94
CA ARG A 154 4.12 -0.57 -8.65
C ARG A 154 4.05 -2.09 -8.82
N SER A 155 5.19 -2.76 -8.85
CA SER A 155 5.23 -4.22 -8.95
C SER A 155 4.84 -4.92 -7.64
N GLY A 156 4.82 -4.19 -6.50
CA GLY A 156 4.60 -4.75 -5.18
C GLY A 156 5.72 -5.66 -4.69
N LYS A 157 6.92 -5.60 -5.31
CA LYS A 157 8.05 -6.49 -5.02
C LYS A 157 9.22 -5.79 -4.35
N ARG A 158 9.36 -4.48 -4.55
CA ARG A 158 10.44 -3.68 -3.99
C ARG A 158 9.88 -2.70 -2.97
N VAL A 159 10.58 -2.54 -1.87
CA VAL A 159 10.22 -1.59 -0.82
C VAL A 159 11.45 -0.82 -0.37
N GLU A 160 11.27 0.47 -0.18
CA GLU A 160 12.27 1.37 0.40
C GLU A 160 11.78 1.85 1.75
N SER A 161 12.70 1.95 2.70
CA SER A 161 12.41 2.38 4.07
C SER A 161 12.93 3.78 4.29
N PHE A 162 12.14 4.61 4.98
CA PHE A 162 12.47 6.00 5.31
C PHE A 162 12.19 6.25 6.79
N GLU A 163 13.16 6.82 7.48
CA GLU A 163 13.05 7.13 8.91
C GLU A 163 11.97 8.19 9.19
N SER A 164 11.55 8.26 10.45
CA SER A 164 10.48 9.15 10.93
C SER A 164 10.70 10.62 10.59
N GLY A 165 11.95 11.09 10.66
CA GLY A 165 12.33 12.48 10.36
C GLY A 165 12.26 12.87 8.88
N VAL A 166 12.05 11.92 7.95
CA VAL A 166 11.89 12.25 6.53
C VAL A 166 10.52 12.89 6.33
N GLU A 167 10.50 14.18 6.04
CA GLU A 167 9.27 14.94 5.80
C GLU A 167 8.58 14.48 4.50
N PRO A 168 7.25 14.25 4.53
CA PRO A 168 6.52 13.78 3.36
C PRO A 168 6.63 14.69 2.14
N GLN A 169 6.76 15.98 2.35
CA GLN A 169 6.90 16.98 1.27
C GLN A 169 8.33 17.39 0.97
N SER A 170 9.35 16.75 1.56
CA SER A 170 10.74 17.03 1.21
C SER A 170 10.99 16.74 -0.27
N ALA A 171 11.78 17.58 -0.93
CA ALA A 171 12.05 17.47 -2.37
C ALA A 171 12.57 16.08 -2.76
N GLN A 172 13.47 15.51 -1.96
CA GLN A 172 14.04 14.20 -2.20
C GLN A 172 12.99 13.08 -2.11
N PHE A 173 12.10 13.12 -1.11
CA PHE A 173 11.06 12.09 -0.95
C PHE A 173 10.00 12.18 -2.06
N VAL A 174 9.58 13.41 -2.40
CA VAL A 174 8.65 13.66 -3.52
C VAL A 174 9.24 13.18 -4.84
N GLN A 175 10.49 13.50 -5.13
CA GLN A 175 11.18 13.04 -6.33
C GLN A 175 11.21 11.51 -6.41
N ARG A 176 11.41 10.83 -5.27
CA ARG A 176 11.40 9.37 -5.24
C ARG A 176 10.02 8.80 -5.56
N ILE A 177 8.96 9.36 -4.98
CA ILE A 177 7.58 8.99 -5.29
C ILE A 177 7.29 9.18 -6.80
N GLU A 178 7.64 10.33 -7.35
CA GLU A 178 7.43 10.64 -8.78
C GLU A 178 8.18 9.66 -9.69
N ALA A 179 9.41 9.31 -9.33
CA ALA A 179 10.20 8.33 -10.08
C ALA A 179 9.55 6.93 -10.09
N LEU A 180 8.93 6.50 -8.97
CA LEU A 180 8.21 5.23 -8.93
C LEU A 180 6.88 5.30 -9.68
N ILE A 181 6.16 6.42 -9.60
CA ILE A 181 4.91 6.62 -10.35
C ILE A 181 5.15 6.57 -11.86
N ALA A 182 6.28 7.07 -12.34
CA ALA A 182 6.65 7.06 -13.76
C ALA A 182 7.01 5.68 -14.31
N GLN A 183 7.29 4.70 -13.44
CA GLN A 183 7.56 3.32 -13.86
C GLN A 183 6.28 2.65 -14.36
N ARG A 184 6.41 1.76 -15.34
CA ARG A 184 5.31 0.87 -15.74
C ARG A 184 5.07 -0.17 -14.63
N PRO A 185 3.81 -0.56 -14.41
CA PRO A 185 3.49 -1.67 -13.49
C PRO A 185 4.16 -2.97 -13.89
#